data_c3c497fbe57d2837f106d2fd7e45bbbc
#
_entry.id   c3c497fbe57d2837f106d2fd7e45bbbc
#
_cell.length_a   1.000
_cell.length_b   1.000
_cell.length_c   1.000
_cell.angle_alpha   90.00
_cell.angle_beta   90.00
_cell.angle_gamma   90.00
#
_symmetry.space_group_name_H-M   'P 1'
#
loop_
_entity.id
_entity.type
_entity.pdbx_description
1 polymer ?
#
loop_
_entity_poly.entity_id
_entity_poly.type
_entity_poly.pdbx_seq_one_letter_code
_entity_poly.pdbx_strand_id
1 'polypeptide(L)'
;MHTQALKYLNEERMLNIAMSEAVRRGNAEILSAERGAVLLREKNSGVYMLYARDYAPGEALLNLLLERGDVRELSVTRADLCRKAEELLGLRLDFEYYHVAYLENRPPEPAGRLEIRTPSEELAGVIADHYEHLNEEQVIAHIRRGHLFGGFLGDKLVGFIGEHPEGSIGILEVLPEFRRHGYAYDLESFMIDRHFNQGKIPFAQIFTDNEKSLSLQRKLGMTQAEQSCFWLARR
;
A
#
# COMPACT_ATOMS: atom_id res chain seq x y z
N MET A 1 -12.39 -6.30 20.43
CA MET A 1 -12.32 -5.36 19.28
C MET A 1 -11.61 -5.96 18.08
N HIS A 2 -10.36 -6.50 18.15
CA HIS A 2 -9.62 -7.10 17.02
C HIS A 2 -10.40 -8.20 16.27
N THR A 3 -10.93 -9.18 16.98
CA THR A 3 -11.71 -10.28 16.36
C THR A 3 -12.93 -9.77 15.61
N GLN A 4 -13.61 -8.75 16.16
CA GLN A 4 -14.77 -8.16 15.52
C GLN A 4 -14.41 -7.35 14.27
N ALA A 5 -13.33 -6.57 14.34
CA ALA A 5 -12.81 -5.87 13.16
C ALA A 5 -12.46 -6.84 12.03
N LEU A 6 -11.68 -7.89 12.30
CA LEU A 6 -11.34 -8.91 11.30
C LEU A 6 -12.58 -9.63 10.74
N LYS A 7 -13.62 -9.84 11.56
CA LYS A 7 -14.86 -10.44 11.07
C LYS A 7 -15.50 -9.55 9.99
N TYR A 8 -15.63 -8.24 10.24
CA TYR A 8 -16.21 -7.31 9.25
C TYR A 8 -15.29 -7.14 8.02
N LEU A 9 -13.98 -6.98 8.22
CA LEU A 9 -13.04 -6.80 7.13
C LEU A 9 -12.96 -8.00 6.19
N ASN A 10 -13.17 -9.21 6.71
CA ASN A 10 -13.16 -10.44 5.92
C ASN A 10 -14.43 -10.64 5.08
N GLU A 11 -15.50 -9.87 5.29
CA GLU A 11 -16.69 -9.89 4.42
C GLU A 11 -16.33 -9.46 3.00
N GLU A 12 -15.40 -8.50 2.87
CA GLU A 12 -14.83 -8.02 1.59
C GLU A 12 -13.29 -8.01 1.68
N ARG A 13 -12.72 -9.22 1.81
CA ARG A 13 -11.31 -9.42 2.15
C ARG A 13 -10.34 -8.64 1.25
N MET A 14 -10.55 -8.68 -0.07
CA MET A 14 -9.66 -8.01 -1.02
C MET A 14 -9.73 -6.50 -0.92
N LEU A 15 -10.94 -5.96 -0.78
CA LEU A 15 -11.16 -4.53 -0.59
C LEU A 15 -10.50 -4.01 0.70
N ASN A 16 -10.44 -4.85 1.74
CA ASN A 16 -9.98 -4.51 3.08
C ASN A 16 -8.59 -5.07 3.41
N ILE A 17 -7.81 -5.50 2.43
CA ILE A 17 -6.55 -6.22 2.69
C ILE A 17 -5.56 -5.41 3.53
N ALA A 18 -5.41 -4.11 3.27
CA ALA A 18 -4.53 -3.22 4.03
C ALA A 18 -4.95 -3.12 5.50
N MET A 19 -6.25 -2.91 5.75
CA MET A 19 -6.80 -2.86 7.11
C MET A 19 -6.64 -4.20 7.84
N SER A 20 -6.92 -5.30 7.15
CA SER A 20 -6.78 -6.65 7.71
C SER A 20 -5.34 -6.96 8.09
N GLU A 21 -4.37 -6.59 7.25
CA GLU A 21 -2.96 -6.76 7.53
C GLU A 21 -2.48 -5.84 8.67
N ALA A 22 -2.91 -4.59 8.71
CA ALA A 22 -2.61 -3.70 9.84
C ALA A 22 -3.09 -4.30 11.18
N VAL A 23 -4.31 -4.87 11.22
CA VAL A 23 -4.85 -5.53 12.41
C VAL A 23 -4.06 -6.81 12.75
N ARG A 24 -3.79 -7.68 11.77
CA ARG A 24 -3.07 -8.95 11.98
C ARG A 24 -1.64 -8.75 12.48
N ARG A 25 -0.96 -7.71 12.00
CA ARG A 25 0.41 -7.35 12.39
C ARG A 25 0.51 -6.56 13.70
N GLY A 26 -0.64 -6.20 14.31
CA GLY A 26 -0.67 -5.37 15.52
C GLY A 26 -0.37 -3.89 15.29
N ASN A 27 -0.36 -3.45 14.02
CA ASN A 27 -0.08 -2.07 13.60
C ASN A 27 -1.33 -1.20 13.53
N ALA A 28 -2.51 -1.73 13.89
CA ALA A 28 -3.76 -0.98 13.92
C ALA A 28 -4.11 -0.51 15.33
N GLU A 29 -4.44 0.77 15.47
CA GLU A 29 -5.24 1.31 16.56
C GLU A 29 -6.70 1.28 16.09
N ILE A 30 -7.50 0.31 16.60
CA ILE A 30 -8.90 0.18 16.19
C ILE A 30 -9.74 1.14 17.04
N LEU A 31 -10.36 2.12 16.38
CA LEU A 31 -11.20 3.14 17.02
C LEU A 31 -12.66 2.69 17.14
N SER A 32 -13.14 1.94 16.14
CA SER A 32 -14.47 1.34 16.14
C SER A 32 -14.51 0.08 15.28
N ALA A 33 -15.32 -0.90 15.68
CA ALA A 33 -15.64 -2.09 14.90
C ALA A 33 -17.07 -2.54 15.22
N GLU A 34 -18.06 -1.83 14.68
CA GLU A 34 -19.47 -2.00 15.00
C GLU A 34 -20.36 -1.86 13.77
N ARG A 35 -21.51 -2.50 13.76
CA ARG A 35 -22.58 -2.38 12.76
C ARG A 35 -22.12 -2.56 11.31
N GLY A 36 -21.14 -3.46 11.07
CA GLY A 36 -20.59 -3.70 9.73
C GLY A 36 -19.63 -2.61 9.25
N ALA A 37 -19.11 -1.79 10.16
CA ALA A 37 -18.11 -0.77 9.84
C ALA A 37 -16.88 -0.89 10.76
N VAL A 38 -15.73 -0.51 10.25
CA VAL A 38 -14.44 -0.49 10.95
C VAL A 38 -13.73 0.82 10.66
N LEU A 39 -13.29 1.48 11.73
CA LEU A 39 -12.38 2.61 11.66
C LEU A 39 -11.13 2.28 12.45
N LEU A 40 -9.97 2.42 11.82
CA LEU A 40 -8.68 2.27 12.47
C LEU A 40 -7.70 3.37 12.03
N ARG A 41 -6.67 3.55 12.83
CA ARG A 41 -5.47 4.31 12.46
C ARG A 41 -4.31 3.35 12.33
N GLU A 42 -3.63 3.36 11.18
CA GLU A 42 -2.40 2.61 11.00
C GLU A 42 -1.25 3.33 11.73
N LYS A 43 -0.49 2.60 12.57
CA LYS A 43 0.43 3.22 13.54
C LYS A 43 1.72 3.77 12.92
N ASN A 44 2.21 3.14 11.84
CA ASN A 44 3.49 3.54 11.23
C ASN A 44 3.33 4.74 10.30
N SER A 45 2.24 4.75 9.50
CA SER A 45 1.91 5.83 8.57
C SER A 45 1.10 6.95 9.22
N GLY A 46 0.29 6.62 10.23
CA GLY A 46 -0.66 7.53 10.84
C GLY A 46 -1.96 7.69 10.05
N VAL A 47 -2.11 6.99 8.92
CA VAL A 47 -3.30 7.04 8.06
C VAL A 47 -4.50 6.45 8.77
N TYR A 48 -5.63 7.14 8.69
CA TYR A 48 -6.93 6.58 9.06
C TYR A 48 -7.48 5.75 7.93
N MET A 49 -8.05 4.59 8.24
CA MET A 49 -8.68 3.70 7.26
C MET A 49 -10.10 3.38 7.70
N LEU A 50 -11.07 3.57 6.81
CA LEU A 50 -12.48 3.37 7.06
C LEU A 50 -13.09 2.40 6.06
N TYR A 51 -13.63 1.31 6.57
CA TYR A 51 -14.51 0.40 5.86
C TYR A 51 -15.92 0.49 6.44
N ALA A 52 -16.93 0.50 5.58
CA ALA A 52 -18.33 0.37 5.99
C ALA A 52 -19.13 -0.34 4.90
N ARG A 53 -19.83 -1.42 5.26
CA ARG A 53 -20.76 -2.09 4.36
C ARG A 53 -21.90 -1.17 3.93
N ASP A 54 -22.44 -0.40 4.86
CA ASP A 54 -23.56 0.53 4.65
C ASP A 54 -23.13 1.97 4.89
N TYR A 55 -23.81 2.93 4.25
CA TYR A 55 -23.49 4.35 4.35
C TYR A 55 -23.61 4.92 5.77
N ALA A 56 -24.74 4.67 6.45
CA ALA A 56 -25.02 5.31 7.74
C ALA A 56 -24.02 4.97 8.85
N PRO A 57 -23.56 3.70 9.05
CA PRO A 57 -22.46 3.42 9.96
C PRO A 57 -21.14 4.11 9.56
N GLY A 58 -20.86 4.20 8.27
CA GLY A 58 -19.67 4.88 7.77
C GLY A 58 -19.71 6.39 8.04
N GLU A 59 -20.83 7.04 7.80
CA GLU A 59 -21.02 8.47 8.11
C GLU A 59 -20.86 8.75 9.61
N ALA A 60 -21.35 7.87 10.47
CA ALA A 60 -21.15 8.00 11.92
C ALA A 60 -19.67 7.96 12.30
N LEU A 61 -18.85 7.14 11.60
CA LEU A 61 -17.42 7.09 11.82
C LEU A 61 -16.68 8.33 11.26
N LEU A 62 -17.17 8.94 10.18
CA LEU A 62 -16.65 10.23 9.71
C LEU A 62 -16.92 11.35 10.73
N ASN A 63 -18.08 11.36 11.40
CA ASN A 63 -18.36 12.30 12.48
C ASN A 63 -17.41 12.10 13.67
N LEU A 64 -17.08 10.85 14.03
CA LEU A 64 -16.07 10.56 15.03
C LEU A 64 -14.69 11.13 14.66
N LEU A 65 -14.32 11.05 13.38
CA LEU A 65 -13.08 11.65 12.88
C LEU A 65 -13.09 13.18 12.92
N LEU A 66 -14.25 13.80 12.66
CA LEU A 66 -14.42 15.25 12.78
C LEU A 66 -14.18 15.72 14.23
N GLU A 67 -14.74 15.01 15.22
CA GLU A 67 -14.55 15.32 16.64
C GLU A 67 -13.07 15.19 17.07
N ARG A 68 -12.33 14.26 16.50
CA ARG A 68 -10.90 14.11 16.78
C ARG A 68 -10.06 15.27 16.25
N GLY A 69 -10.37 15.77 15.07
CA GLY A 69 -9.71 16.95 14.47
C GLY A 69 -8.25 16.76 14.02
N ASP A 70 -7.68 15.55 14.14
CA ASP A 70 -6.27 15.26 13.85
C ASP A 70 -6.05 14.54 12.50
N VAL A 71 -7.10 14.42 11.68
CA VAL A 71 -7.08 13.67 10.42
C VAL A 71 -6.31 14.45 9.35
N ARG A 72 -5.22 13.86 8.87
CA ARG A 72 -4.42 14.37 7.74
C ARG A 72 -4.64 13.54 6.48
N GLU A 73 -4.73 12.23 6.63
CA GLU A 73 -4.92 11.27 5.55
C GLU A 73 -5.96 10.24 5.94
N LEU A 74 -6.80 9.88 4.98
CA LEU A 74 -7.89 8.94 5.16
C LEU A 74 -8.05 8.08 3.91
N SER A 75 -8.01 6.76 4.09
CA SER A 75 -8.44 5.81 3.07
C SER A 75 -9.86 5.35 3.34
N VAL A 76 -10.74 5.38 2.34
CA VAL A 76 -12.11 4.88 2.43
C VAL A 76 -12.42 3.92 1.29
N THR A 77 -13.30 2.96 1.56
CA THR A 77 -13.65 1.89 0.61
C THR A 77 -14.93 2.16 -0.19
N ARG A 78 -15.54 3.35 -0.03
CA ARG A 78 -16.82 3.72 -0.67
C ARG A 78 -16.78 5.13 -1.24
N ALA A 79 -17.21 5.30 -2.48
CA ALA A 79 -17.24 6.60 -3.15
C ALA A 79 -18.19 7.63 -2.49
N ASP A 80 -19.31 7.18 -1.92
CA ASP A 80 -20.23 8.07 -1.22
C ASP A 80 -19.64 8.59 0.10
N LEU A 81 -18.89 7.76 0.84
CA LEU A 81 -18.15 8.17 2.02
C LEU A 81 -16.93 9.04 1.69
N CYS A 82 -16.30 8.83 0.52
CA CYS A 82 -15.23 9.69 0.03
C CYS A 82 -15.74 11.13 -0.15
N ARG A 83 -16.82 11.33 -0.87
CA ARG A 83 -17.47 12.67 -1.04
C ARG A 83 -17.86 13.29 0.29
N LYS A 84 -18.43 12.48 1.19
CA LYS A 84 -18.81 12.95 2.53
C LYS A 84 -17.60 13.36 3.38
N ALA A 85 -16.49 12.64 3.26
CA ALA A 85 -15.24 13.00 3.95
C ALA A 85 -14.64 14.31 3.43
N GLU A 86 -14.70 14.59 2.13
CA GLU A 86 -14.30 15.88 1.55
C GLU A 86 -15.12 17.04 2.15
N GLU A 87 -16.45 16.88 2.20
CA GLU A 87 -17.36 17.89 2.75
C GLU A 87 -17.14 18.12 4.26
N LEU A 88 -17.03 17.04 5.01
CA LEU A 88 -17.07 17.08 6.47
C LEU A 88 -15.70 17.39 7.10
N LEU A 89 -14.63 16.79 6.56
CA LEU A 89 -13.29 16.85 7.15
C LEU A 89 -12.36 17.86 6.45
N GLY A 90 -12.82 18.44 5.31
CA GLY A 90 -11.99 19.36 4.52
C GLY A 90 -10.78 18.68 3.87
N LEU A 91 -10.83 17.36 3.71
CA LEU A 91 -9.85 16.60 2.94
C LEU A 91 -10.12 16.76 1.45
N ARG A 92 -9.19 16.32 0.60
CA ARG A 92 -9.36 16.25 -0.85
C ARG A 92 -8.97 14.87 -1.34
N LEU A 93 -9.73 14.36 -2.31
CA LEU A 93 -9.35 13.15 -3.02
C LEU A 93 -7.97 13.37 -3.67
N ASP A 94 -7.03 12.52 -3.33
CA ASP A 94 -5.67 12.53 -3.87
C ASP A 94 -5.57 11.53 -5.02
N PHE A 95 -5.98 10.28 -4.78
CA PHE A 95 -6.05 9.26 -5.81
C PHE A 95 -7.09 8.16 -5.49
N GLU A 96 -7.53 7.49 -6.56
CA GLU A 96 -8.34 6.28 -6.54
C GLU A 96 -7.45 5.08 -6.90
N TYR A 97 -7.62 3.95 -6.19
CA TYR A 97 -6.74 2.80 -6.35
C TYR A 97 -7.44 1.46 -6.13
N TYR A 98 -6.90 0.42 -6.74
CA TYR A 98 -7.24 -0.96 -6.41
C TYR A 98 -6.26 -1.54 -5.42
N HIS A 99 -6.75 -2.32 -4.47
CA HIS A 99 -5.92 -3.27 -3.77
C HIS A 99 -5.65 -4.48 -4.67
N VAL A 100 -4.41 -4.94 -4.68
CA VAL A 100 -4.00 -6.22 -5.24
C VAL A 100 -3.26 -7.00 -4.16
N ALA A 101 -3.45 -8.33 -4.11
CA ALA A 101 -2.78 -9.16 -3.10
C ALA A 101 -2.37 -10.51 -3.68
N TYR A 102 -1.23 -11.01 -3.22
CA TYR A 102 -0.75 -12.34 -3.55
C TYR A 102 -1.28 -13.36 -2.54
N LEU A 103 -2.15 -14.27 -3.01
CA LEU A 103 -2.86 -15.21 -2.15
C LEU A 103 -2.44 -16.66 -2.35
N GLU A 104 -1.46 -16.91 -3.22
CA GLU A 104 -0.97 -18.25 -3.50
C GLU A 104 -0.13 -18.81 -2.34
N ASN A 105 0.03 -20.13 -2.30
CA ASN A 105 0.75 -20.83 -1.23
C ASN A 105 2.28 -20.84 -1.40
N ARG A 106 2.78 -20.34 -2.50
CA ARG A 106 4.21 -20.23 -2.81
C ARG A 106 4.46 -18.91 -3.53
N PRO A 107 5.57 -18.23 -3.24
CA PRO A 107 5.91 -16.98 -3.94
C PRO A 107 6.18 -17.25 -5.43
N PRO A 108 6.04 -16.23 -6.29
CA PRO A 108 6.39 -16.34 -7.71
C PRO A 108 7.90 -16.54 -7.84
N GLU A 109 8.33 -17.39 -8.77
CA GLU A 109 9.75 -17.61 -9.04
C GLU A 109 10.33 -16.39 -9.77
N PRO A 110 11.35 -15.70 -9.21
CA PRO A 110 12.05 -14.66 -9.92
C PRO A 110 12.85 -15.27 -11.07
N ALA A 111 12.98 -14.55 -12.16
CA ALA A 111 13.81 -15.03 -13.29
C ALA A 111 15.32 -14.94 -13.01
N GLY A 112 15.72 -14.42 -11.85
CA GLY A 112 17.11 -14.39 -11.38
C GLY A 112 18.04 -13.51 -12.20
N ARG A 113 17.51 -12.48 -12.88
CA ARG A 113 18.29 -11.59 -13.75
C ARG A 113 19.05 -10.53 -12.98
N LEU A 114 18.61 -10.22 -11.74
CA LEU A 114 19.14 -9.15 -10.91
C LEU A 114 19.71 -9.70 -9.62
N GLU A 115 20.81 -9.10 -9.16
CA GLU A 115 21.17 -9.13 -7.76
C GLU A 115 20.33 -8.07 -7.02
N ILE A 116 19.49 -8.52 -6.06
CA ILE A 116 18.63 -7.60 -5.31
C ILE A 116 19.17 -7.47 -3.89
N ARG A 117 19.56 -6.25 -3.52
CA ARG A 117 20.17 -5.93 -2.22
C ARG A 117 19.82 -4.53 -1.77
N THR A 118 20.06 -4.22 -0.51
CA THR A 118 19.93 -2.85 0.01
C THR A 118 20.92 -1.94 -0.72
N PRO A 119 20.47 -0.82 -1.32
CA PRO A 119 21.37 0.12 -1.98
C PRO A 119 22.19 0.91 -0.94
N SER A 120 23.36 1.43 -1.34
CA SER A 120 24.09 2.40 -0.52
C SER A 120 23.33 3.74 -0.47
N GLU A 121 23.52 4.51 0.61
CA GLU A 121 22.91 5.84 0.76
C GLU A 121 23.37 6.82 -0.33
N GLU A 122 24.53 6.60 -0.93
CA GLU A 122 25.05 7.39 -2.06
C GLU A 122 24.14 7.36 -3.30
N LEU A 123 23.32 6.31 -3.42
CA LEU A 123 22.34 6.18 -4.50
C LEU A 123 21.01 6.89 -4.20
N ALA A 124 20.84 7.50 -3.03
CA ALA A 124 19.56 8.09 -2.63
C ALA A 124 19.13 9.23 -3.56
N GLY A 125 20.07 10.08 -3.99
CA GLY A 125 19.78 11.14 -4.97
C GLY A 125 19.29 10.58 -6.30
N VAL A 126 19.94 9.53 -6.82
CA VAL A 126 19.53 8.87 -8.08
C VAL A 126 18.13 8.26 -7.94
N ILE A 127 17.82 7.66 -6.80
CA ILE A 127 16.50 7.05 -6.55
C ILE A 127 15.44 8.15 -6.45
N ALA A 128 15.69 9.24 -5.72
CA ALA A 128 14.78 10.37 -5.59
C ALA A 128 14.50 11.07 -6.93
N ASP A 129 15.50 11.20 -7.79
CA ASP A 129 15.34 11.77 -9.15
C ASP A 129 14.41 10.93 -10.06
N HIS A 130 14.22 9.65 -9.74
CA HIS A 130 13.39 8.73 -10.54
C HIS A 130 12.07 8.36 -9.85
N TYR A 131 11.83 8.83 -8.63
CA TYR A 131 10.59 8.56 -7.90
C TYR A 131 10.05 9.82 -7.22
N GLU A 132 9.14 10.52 -7.92
CA GLU A 132 8.64 11.87 -7.56
C GLU A 132 7.95 11.99 -6.19
N HIS A 133 7.58 10.85 -5.56
CA HIS A 133 6.88 10.84 -4.26
C HIS A 133 7.82 10.79 -3.05
N LEU A 134 9.14 10.68 -3.26
CA LEU A 134 10.13 10.64 -2.18
C LEU A 134 11.29 11.60 -2.47
N ASN A 135 11.64 12.43 -1.50
CA ASN A 135 12.89 13.17 -1.54
C ASN A 135 14.07 12.31 -1.03
N GLU A 136 15.30 12.81 -1.21
CA GLU A 136 16.53 12.08 -0.85
C GLU A 136 16.58 11.67 0.63
N GLU A 137 16.15 12.54 1.56
CA GLU A 137 16.12 12.23 3.00
C GLU A 137 15.15 11.07 3.31
N GLN A 138 13.99 11.05 2.64
CA GLN A 138 13.01 9.98 2.77
C GLN A 138 13.54 8.66 2.20
N VAL A 139 14.24 8.71 1.05
CA VAL A 139 14.91 7.52 0.48
C VAL A 139 15.95 6.97 1.45
N ILE A 140 16.81 7.81 2.02
CA ILE A 140 17.79 7.40 3.04
C ILE A 140 17.08 6.73 4.24
N ALA A 141 15.97 7.32 4.69
CA ALA A 141 15.20 6.75 5.80
C ALA A 141 14.64 5.36 5.46
N HIS A 142 14.15 5.14 4.22
CA HIS A 142 13.70 3.81 3.75
C HIS A 142 14.86 2.81 3.66
N ILE A 143 16.03 3.22 3.16
CA ILE A 143 17.24 2.38 3.10
C ILE A 143 17.64 1.92 4.50
N ARG A 144 17.76 2.86 5.45
CA ARG A 144 18.18 2.57 6.84
C ARG A 144 17.21 1.64 7.57
N ARG A 145 15.92 1.71 7.25
CA ARG A 145 14.89 0.83 7.81
C ARG A 145 14.82 -0.54 7.13
N GLY A 146 15.56 -0.77 6.04
CA GLY A 146 15.49 -2.01 5.26
C GLY A 146 14.16 -2.16 4.51
N HIS A 147 13.54 -1.04 4.12
CA HIS A 147 12.27 -0.96 3.39
C HIS A 147 12.45 -0.63 1.92
N LEU A 148 13.69 -0.45 1.44
CA LEU A 148 14.02 -0.16 0.05
C LEU A 148 15.15 -1.07 -0.43
N PHE A 149 14.99 -1.63 -1.63
CA PHE A 149 15.93 -2.56 -2.27
C PHE A 149 16.22 -2.11 -3.69
N GLY A 150 17.49 -2.19 -4.07
CA GLY A 150 17.93 -1.97 -5.44
C GLY A 150 18.13 -3.30 -6.17
N GLY A 151 17.78 -3.32 -7.45
CA GLY A 151 18.16 -4.38 -8.38
C GLY A 151 19.38 -3.98 -9.18
N PHE A 152 20.38 -4.85 -9.24
CA PHE A 152 21.68 -4.56 -9.82
C PHE A 152 22.08 -5.54 -10.93
N LEU A 153 22.79 -5.02 -11.94
CA LEU A 153 23.60 -5.78 -12.89
C LEU A 153 25.07 -5.46 -12.60
N GLY A 154 25.75 -6.35 -11.89
CA GLY A 154 27.03 -6.03 -11.27
C GLY A 154 26.88 -4.87 -10.29
N ASP A 155 27.65 -3.80 -10.46
CA ASP A 155 27.56 -2.61 -9.60
C ASP A 155 26.52 -1.58 -10.07
N LYS A 156 25.88 -1.81 -11.22
CA LYS A 156 24.97 -0.83 -11.82
C LYS A 156 23.56 -1.02 -11.33
N LEU A 157 23.00 0.02 -10.68
CA LEU A 157 21.59 0.08 -10.31
C LEU A 157 20.73 0.13 -11.58
N VAL A 158 19.76 -0.77 -11.72
CA VAL A 158 18.84 -0.83 -12.86
C VAL A 158 17.39 -0.52 -12.47
N GLY A 159 17.07 -0.57 -11.20
CA GLY A 159 15.76 -0.26 -10.67
C GLY A 159 15.72 -0.49 -9.15
N PHE A 160 14.61 -0.17 -8.55
CA PHE A 160 14.43 -0.30 -7.11
C PHE A 160 12.97 -0.62 -6.77
N ILE A 161 12.76 -1.13 -5.56
CA ILE A 161 11.44 -1.46 -5.01
C ILE A 161 11.45 -1.27 -3.49
N GLY A 162 10.30 -0.94 -2.92
CA GLY A 162 10.18 -0.76 -1.48
C GLY A 162 8.83 -1.13 -0.89
N GLU A 163 8.71 -0.88 0.41
CA GLU A 163 7.49 -1.04 1.21
C GLU A 163 7.10 0.34 1.75
N HIS A 164 5.84 0.73 1.56
CA HIS A 164 5.28 1.93 2.19
C HIS A 164 5.08 1.74 3.70
N PRO A 165 4.98 2.82 4.49
CA PRO A 165 4.84 2.72 5.95
C PRO A 165 3.66 1.87 6.40
N GLU A 166 2.54 1.88 5.69
CA GLU A 166 1.35 1.06 5.98
C GLU A 166 1.52 -0.41 5.56
N GLY A 167 2.64 -0.76 4.91
CA GLY A 167 3.04 -2.12 4.59
C GLY A 167 2.65 -2.61 3.21
N SER A 168 2.20 -1.73 2.30
CA SER A 168 1.99 -2.10 0.90
C SER A 168 3.33 -2.15 0.14
N ILE A 169 3.45 -3.08 -0.80
CA ILE A 169 4.55 -3.11 -1.76
C ILE A 169 4.37 -1.94 -2.73
N GLY A 170 5.42 -1.18 -2.95
CA GLY A 170 5.40 -0.03 -3.86
C GLY A 170 6.81 0.51 -4.10
N ILE A 171 6.92 1.81 -4.35
CA ILE A 171 8.21 2.47 -4.61
C ILE A 171 8.97 1.74 -5.73
N LEU A 172 8.24 1.19 -6.72
CA LEU A 172 8.80 0.40 -7.80
C LEU A 172 9.11 1.27 -9.01
N GLU A 173 10.37 1.29 -9.41
CA GLU A 173 10.80 1.91 -10.66
C GLU A 173 11.93 1.11 -11.31
N VAL A 174 11.90 1.01 -12.63
CA VAL A 174 13.00 0.52 -13.47
C VAL A 174 13.53 1.70 -14.27
N LEU A 175 14.84 1.98 -14.13
CA LEU A 175 15.46 3.12 -14.79
C LEU A 175 15.25 3.05 -16.31
N PRO A 176 15.02 4.19 -16.98
CA PRO A 176 14.54 4.24 -18.37
C PRO A 176 15.30 3.35 -19.34
N GLU A 177 16.62 3.35 -19.28
CA GLU A 177 17.52 2.58 -20.16
C GLU A 177 17.46 1.05 -19.94
N PHE A 178 16.87 0.60 -18.80
CA PHE A 178 16.72 -0.82 -18.46
C PHE A 178 15.29 -1.34 -18.55
N ARG A 179 14.35 -0.52 -19.01
CA ARG A 179 12.95 -0.94 -19.15
C ARG A 179 12.80 -2.03 -20.21
N ARG A 180 11.70 -2.80 -20.16
CA ARG A 180 11.32 -3.87 -21.10
C ARG A 180 12.18 -5.13 -21.06
N HIS A 181 12.98 -5.33 -20.02
CA HIS A 181 13.80 -6.53 -19.80
C HIS A 181 13.21 -7.48 -18.72
N GLY A 182 12.04 -7.15 -18.16
CA GLY A 182 11.38 -7.96 -17.11
C GLY A 182 11.89 -7.69 -15.70
N TYR A 183 12.72 -6.68 -15.48
CA TYR A 183 13.29 -6.39 -14.15
C TYR A 183 12.27 -5.97 -13.10
N ALA A 184 11.17 -5.30 -13.50
CA ALA A 184 10.08 -5.00 -12.57
C ALA A 184 9.45 -6.29 -12.00
N TYR A 185 9.32 -7.35 -12.81
CA TYR A 185 8.84 -8.65 -12.36
C TYR A 185 9.79 -9.27 -11.32
N ASP A 186 11.10 -9.22 -11.54
CA ASP A 186 12.09 -9.77 -10.61
C ASP A 186 12.10 -9.01 -9.28
N LEU A 187 12.04 -7.66 -9.34
CA LEU A 187 11.96 -6.80 -8.15
C LEU A 187 10.72 -7.09 -7.32
N GLU A 188 9.56 -7.17 -7.94
CA GLU A 188 8.31 -7.39 -7.23
C GLU A 188 8.16 -8.84 -6.73
N SER A 189 8.64 -9.83 -7.50
CA SER A 189 8.74 -11.23 -7.04
C SER A 189 9.57 -11.34 -5.77
N PHE A 190 10.69 -10.62 -5.69
CA PHE A 190 11.52 -10.54 -4.49
C PHE A 190 10.75 -9.97 -3.28
N MET A 191 9.98 -8.90 -3.46
CA MET A 191 9.20 -8.32 -2.36
C MET A 191 8.05 -9.23 -1.93
N ILE A 192 7.40 -9.91 -2.87
CA ILE A 192 6.37 -10.92 -2.56
C ILE A 192 6.98 -12.05 -1.73
N ASP A 193 8.12 -12.62 -2.16
CA ASP A 193 8.83 -13.67 -1.42
C ASP A 193 9.24 -13.18 -0.01
N ARG A 194 9.79 -11.98 0.10
CA ARG A 194 10.17 -11.37 1.36
C ARG A 194 8.98 -11.24 2.32
N HIS A 195 7.84 -10.73 1.85
CA HIS A 195 6.63 -10.61 2.68
C HIS A 195 6.09 -11.99 3.06
N PHE A 196 6.08 -12.93 2.12
CA PHE A 196 5.65 -14.30 2.36
C PHE A 196 6.48 -14.95 3.48
N ASN A 197 7.81 -14.85 3.42
CA ASN A 197 8.72 -15.40 4.44
C ASN A 197 8.59 -14.70 5.81
N GLN A 198 8.02 -13.49 5.86
CA GLN A 198 7.66 -12.79 7.10
C GLN A 198 6.25 -13.14 7.62
N GLY A 199 5.53 -14.06 6.97
CA GLY A 199 4.14 -14.42 7.34
C GLY A 199 3.12 -13.29 7.07
N LYS A 200 3.49 -12.33 6.21
CA LYS A 200 2.62 -11.26 5.73
C LYS A 200 1.86 -11.71 4.48
N ILE A 201 0.70 -11.14 4.22
CA ILE A 201 0.09 -11.21 2.90
C ILE A 201 0.69 -10.08 2.05
N PRO A 202 1.42 -10.40 0.95
CA PRO A 202 1.93 -9.37 0.07
C PRO A 202 0.75 -8.65 -0.60
N PHE A 203 0.71 -7.32 -0.51
CA PHE A 203 -0.32 -6.51 -1.16
C PHE A 203 0.27 -5.19 -1.65
N ALA A 204 -0.39 -4.60 -2.66
CA ALA A 204 -0.06 -3.28 -3.19
C ALA A 204 -1.33 -2.46 -3.44
N GLN A 205 -1.14 -1.16 -3.60
CA GLN A 205 -2.16 -0.18 -3.95
C GLN A 205 -1.81 0.38 -5.33
N ILE A 206 -2.64 0.12 -6.32
CA ILE A 206 -2.35 0.48 -7.71
C ILE A 206 -3.39 1.49 -8.18
N PHE A 207 -2.94 2.66 -8.62
CA PHE A 207 -3.83 3.69 -9.20
C PHE A 207 -4.69 3.08 -10.31
N THR A 208 -5.97 3.46 -10.33
CA THR A 208 -6.95 2.84 -11.23
C THR A 208 -6.63 3.03 -12.72
N ASP A 209 -5.86 4.06 -13.07
CA ASP A 209 -5.40 4.38 -14.43
C ASP A 209 -3.99 3.83 -14.76
N ASN A 210 -3.30 3.18 -13.80
CA ASN A 210 -1.97 2.62 -14.02
C ASN A 210 -2.00 1.20 -14.61
N GLU A 211 -2.42 1.09 -15.88
CA GLU A 211 -2.50 -0.19 -16.60
C GLU A 211 -1.17 -0.95 -16.70
N LYS A 212 -0.04 -0.25 -16.66
CA LYS A 212 1.28 -0.91 -16.67
C LYS A 212 1.49 -1.71 -15.40
N SER A 213 1.21 -1.10 -14.25
CA SER A 213 1.32 -1.76 -12.96
C SER A 213 0.28 -2.86 -12.82
N LEU A 214 -0.99 -2.62 -13.17
CA LEU A 214 -2.04 -3.65 -13.16
C LEU A 214 -1.68 -4.85 -14.04
N SER A 215 -1.06 -4.64 -15.20
CA SER A 215 -0.57 -5.72 -16.07
C SER A 215 0.56 -6.52 -15.43
N LEU A 216 1.45 -5.87 -14.68
CA LEU A 216 2.52 -6.54 -13.93
C LEU A 216 1.93 -7.41 -12.82
N GLN A 217 0.96 -6.86 -12.05
CA GLN A 217 0.29 -7.59 -10.97
C GLN A 217 -0.39 -8.87 -11.48
N ARG A 218 -1.10 -8.77 -12.62
CA ARG A 218 -1.71 -9.96 -13.26
C ARG A 218 -0.68 -11.02 -13.66
N LYS A 219 0.49 -10.60 -14.17
CA LYS A 219 1.58 -11.54 -14.53
C LYS A 219 2.22 -12.20 -13.31
N LEU A 220 2.26 -11.52 -12.19
CA LEU A 220 2.73 -12.06 -10.91
C LEU A 220 1.71 -13.02 -10.25
N GLY A 221 0.47 -13.08 -10.76
CA GLY A 221 -0.60 -13.88 -10.16
C GLY A 221 -1.26 -13.21 -8.97
N MET A 222 -1.13 -11.88 -8.83
CA MET A 222 -1.86 -11.16 -7.79
C MET A 222 -3.33 -11.02 -8.14
N THR A 223 -4.19 -11.22 -7.14
CA THR A 223 -5.63 -11.00 -7.21
C THR A 223 -5.94 -9.52 -6.99
N GLN A 224 -6.74 -8.94 -7.88
CA GLN A 224 -7.21 -7.55 -7.77
C GLN A 224 -8.57 -7.50 -7.08
N ALA A 225 -8.81 -6.50 -6.23
CA ALA A 225 -10.13 -6.19 -5.71
C ALA A 225 -11.07 -5.73 -6.83
N GLU A 226 -12.35 -6.12 -6.77
CA GLU A 226 -13.35 -5.72 -7.77
C GLU A 226 -13.69 -4.23 -7.67
N GLN A 227 -13.66 -3.68 -6.47
CA GLN A 227 -13.97 -2.28 -6.18
C GLN A 227 -12.70 -1.51 -5.85
N SER A 228 -12.70 -0.22 -6.19
CA SER A 228 -11.64 0.72 -5.84
C SER A 228 -11.80 1.28 -4.44
N CYS A 229 -10.70 1.77 -3.89
CA CYS A 229 -10.61 2.56 -2.68
C CYS A 229 -10.19 4.00 -3.02
N PHE A 230 -10.39 4.90 -2.08
CA PHE A 230 -10.19 6.33 -2.25
C PHE A 230 -9.23 6.83 -1.16
N TRP A 231 -8.15 7.48 -1.56
CA TRP A 231 -7.21 8.11 -0.65
C TRP A 231 -7.43 9.61 -0.64
N LEU A 232 -7.68 10.15 0.55
CA LEU A 232 -7.89 11.58 0.76
C LEU A 232 -6.76 12.12 1.63
N ALA A 233 -6.33 13.33 1.32
CA ALA A 233 -5.30 14.04 2.08
C ALA A 233 -5.69 15.49 2.34
N ARG A 234 -5.12 16.08 3.40
CA ARG A 234 -5.18 17.50 3.67
C ARG A 234 -4.07 18.18 2.88
N ARG A 235 -4.44 19.08 1.96
CA ARG A 235 -3.49 19.93 1.23
C ARG A 235 -3.13 21.18 2.01
#